data_cb1743ab136a913b179486e8078307e3
#
_entry.id   cb1743ab136a913b179486e8078307e3
#
_cell.length_a   1.000
_cell.length_b   1.000
_cell.length_c   1.000
_cell.angle_alpha   90.00
_cell.angle_beta   90.00
_cell.angle_gamma   90.00
#
_symmetry.space_group_name_H-M   'P 1'
#
loop_
_entity.id
_entity.type
_entity.pdbx_description
1 polymer ?
#
loop_
_entity_poly.entity_id
_entity_poly.type
_entity_poly.pdbx_seq_one_letter_code
_entity_poly.pdbx_strand_id
1 'polypeptide(L)' 'MTDVSPLIDAMGLAPHPEGGHYRRTWTAPARVDTPRGSRHSASAIIFLLECDEEARWHLVHSDELWIWSGPGALEVHLGG' A
#
# COMPACT_ATOMS: atom_id res chain seq x y z
N MET A 1 -18.88 -2.95 14.09
CA MET A 1 -17.56 -2.79 13.42
C MET A 1 -17.19 -4.11 12.75
N THR A 2 -16.72 -4.06 11.54
CA THR A 2 -16.28 -5.26 10.83
C THR A 2 -14.86 -5.62 11.29
N ASP A 3 -14.71 -6.85 11.75
CA ASP A 3 -13.38 -7.37 12.08
C ASP A 3 -12.72 -7.85 10.79
N VAL A 4 -11.58 -7.24 10.43
CA VAL A 4 -10.83 -7.58 9.23
C VAL A 4 -9.63 -8.50 9.51
N SER A 5 -9.44 -8.93 10.78
CA SER A 5 -8.36 -9.85 11.13
C SER A 5 -8.38 -11.14 10.29
N PRO A 6 -9.54 -11.74 9.97
CA PRO A 6 -9.56 -12.90 9.08
C PRO A 6 -9.02 -12.61 7.68
N LEU A 7 -9.19 -11.37 7.16
CA LEU A 7 -8.63 -10.98 5.87
C LEU A 7 -7.11 -10.87 5.93
N ILE A 8 -6.57 -10.35 7.02
CA ILE A 8 -5.12 -10.25 7.22
C ILE A 8 -4.50 -11.65 7.11
N ASP A 9 -5.04 -12.62 7.80
CA ASP A 9 -4.54 -13.99 7.77
C ASP A 9 -4.77 -14.65 6.40
N ALA A 10 -5.99 -14.55 5.87
CA ALA A 10 -6.36 -15.19 4.61
C ALA A 10 -5.57 -14.66 3.42
N MET A 11 -5.22 -13.39 3.40
CA MET A 11 -4.50 -12.76 2.32
C MET A 11 -2.99 -12.69 2.57
N GLY A 12 -2.52 -13.17 3.71
CA GLY A 12 -1.10 -13.16 4.04
C GLY A 12 -0.52 -11.77 4.17
N LEU A 13 -1.25 -10.85 4.79
CA LEU A 13 -0.82 -9.47 4.94
C LEU A 13 0.09 -9.32 6.15
N ALA A 14 1.07 -8.41 6.04
CA ALA A 14 2.00 -8.07 7.10
C ALA A 14 1.85 -6.60 7.48
N PRO A 15 2.24 -6.22 8.72
CA PRO A 15 2.20 -4.81 9.11
C PRO A 15 3.01 -3.92 8.19
N HIS A 16 2.47 -2.75 7.86
CA HIS A 16 3.14 -1.74 7.06
C HIS A 16 3.79 -0.70 7.98
N PRO A 17 4.99 -0.19 7.66
CA PRO A 17 5.68 0.79 8.52
C PRO A 17 4.89 2.07 8.79
N GLU A 18 4.09 2.53 7.82
CA GLU A 18 3.27 3.73 7.96
C GLU A 18 1.89 3.48 8.53
N GLY A 19 1.55 2.24 8.85
CA GLY A 19 0.25 1.84 9.37
C GLY A 19 -0.49 0.93 8.40
N GLY A 20 -1.43 0.14 8.92
CA GLY A 20 -2.15 -0.83 8.13
C GLY A 20 -1.36 -2.10 7.86
N HIS A 21 -1.87 -2.91 6.95
CA HIS A 21 -1.26 -4.18 6.56
C HIS A 21 -1.20 -4.27 5.04
N TYR A 22 -0.20 -4.98 4.52
CA TYR A 22 0.00 -5.06 3.08
C TYR A 22 0.64 -6.37 2.64
N ARG A 23 0.55 -6.65 1.36
CA ARG A 23 1.33 -7.69 0.69
C ARG A 23 1.68 -7.21 -0.72
N ARG A 24 2.92 -7.40 -1.11
CA ARG A 24 3.31 -7.16 -2.50
C ARG A 24 2.74 -8.25 -3.37
N THR A 25 1.97 -7.87 -4.40
CA THR A 25 1.31 -8.81 -5.29
C THR A 25 2.02 -8.95 -6.63
N TRP A 26 2.82 -7.95 -7.00
CA TRP A 26 3.51 -7.98 -8.28
C TRP A 26 4.72 -7.04 -8.25
N THR A 27 5.78 -7.44 -8.93
CA THR A 27 6.96 -6.60 -9.16
C THR A 27 7.34 -6.74 -10.62
N ALA A 28 7.44 -5.60 -11.32
CA ALA A 28 7.85 -5.62 -12.72
C ALA A 28 9.27 -6.16 -12.85
N PRO A 29 9.55 -7.05 -13.82
CA PRO A 29 10.90 -7.56 -14.02
C PRO A 29 11.84 -6.49 -14.58
N ALA A 30 11.33 -5.52 -15.32
CA ALA A 30 12.16 -4.43 -15.87
C ALA A 30 12.66 -3.52 -14.75
N ARG A 31 13.88 -3.03 -14.91
CA ARG A 31 14.50 -2.11 -13.96
C ARG A 31 14.80 -0.79 -14.65
N VAL A 32 14.80 0.27 -13.87
CA VAL A 32 15.16 1.62 -14.32
C VAL A 32 16.20 2.22 -13.38
N ASP A 33 17.06 3.04 -13.94
CA ASP A 33 18.03 3.78 -13.14
C ASP A 33 17.39 5.06 -12.63
N THR A 34 17.58 5.33 -11.35
CA THR A 34 17.08 6.53 -10.70
C THR A 34 18.20 7.21 -9.94
N PRO A 35 18.02 8.47 -9.52
CA PRO A 35 19.02 9.13 -8.67
C PRO A 35 19.34 8.38 -7.39
N ARG A 36 18.45 7.47 -6.95
CA ARG A 36 18.62 6.65 -5.75
C ARG A 36 19.04 5.21 -6.05
N GLY A 37 19.50 4.94 -7.27
CA GLY A 37 19.94 3.62 -7.70
C GLY A 37 18.96 2.92 -8.62
N SER A 38 19.30 1.69 -8.97
CA SER A 38 18.45 0.87 -9.84
C SER A 38 17.23 0.35 -9.08
N ARG A 39 16.06 0.48 -9.69
CA ARG A 39 14.78 0.08 -9.11
C ARG A 39 13.96 -0.70 -10.13
N HIS A 40 13.10 -1.60 -9.66
CA HIS A 40 12.08 -2.17 -10.52
C HIS A 40 11.18 -1.05 -11.05
N SER A 41 10.76 -1.16 -12.31
CA SER A 41 10.00 -0.10 -12.98
C SER A 41 8.61 0.13 -12.37
N ALA A 42 8.03 -0.90 -11.76
CA ALA A 42 6.74 -0.80 -11.09
C ALA A 42 6.56 -1.96 -10.11
N SER A 43 5.68 -1.77 -9.15
CA SER A 43 5.21 -2.85 -8.27
C SER A 43 3.78 -2.55 -7.84
N ALA A 44 3.11 -3.57 -7.37
CA ALA A 44 1.75 -3.44 -6.84
C ALA A 44 1.67 -4.10 -5.47
N ILE A 45 0.85 -3.53 -4.61
CA ILE A 45 0.54 -4.10 -3.31
C ILE A 45 -0.98 -4.12 -3.10
N ILE A 46 -1.43 -5.05 -2.26
CA ILE A 46 -2.72 -4.94 -1.61
C ILE A 46 -2.46 -4.25 -0.28
N PHE A 47 -3.27 -3.25 0.04
CA PHE A 47 -3.13 -2.48 1.26
C PHE A 47 -4.45 -2.46 2.00
N LEU A 48 -4.43 -2.82 3.27
CA LEU A 48 -5.62 -2.90 4.11
C LEU A 48 -5.47 -1.96 5.29
N LEU A 49 -6.47 -1.09 5.47
CA LEU A 49 -6.63 -0.27 6.66
C LEU A 49 -7.86 -0.76 7.42
N GLU A 50 -7.69 -1.03 8.71
CA GLU A 50 -8.82 -1.30 9.58
C GLU A 50 -9.53 0.02 9.91
N CYS A 51 -10.75 -0.09 10.42
CA CYS A 51 -11.49 1.07 10.93
C CYS A 51 -10.58 1.81 11.93
N ASP A 52 -10.49 3.12 11.82
CA ASP A 52 -9.67 4.00 12.65
C ASP A 52 -8.16 3.89 12.43
N GLU A 53 -7.71 3.07 11.48
CA GLU A 53 -6.31 3.08 11.06
C GLU A 53 -6.06 4.12 9.98
N GLU A 54 -4.82 4.60 9.94
CA GLU A 54 -4.36 5.47 8.86
C GLU A 54 -2.95 5.10 8.43
N ALA A 55 -2.65 5.32 7.17
CA ALA A 55 -1.28 5.34 6.68
C ALA A 55 -0.73 6.75 6.95
N ARG A 56 0.35 6.83 7.71
CA ARG A 56 0.93 8.13 8.10
C ARG A 56 1.46 8.87 6.89
N TRP A 57 1.54 10.19 6.98
CA TRP A 57 2.13 11.01 5.95
C TRP A 57 3.55 10.54 5.63
N HIS A 58 3.82 10.40 4.34
CA HIS A 58 5.15 10.04 3.86
C HIS A 58 5.37 10.61 2.47
N LEU A 59 6.64 10.81 2.13
CA LEU A 59 7.03 11.30 0.82
C LEU A 59 7.21 10.11 -0.12
N VAL A 60 6.54 10.17 -1.26
CA VAL A 60 6.67 9.15 -2.31
C VAL A 60 7.39 9.77 -3.49
N HIS A 61 8.44 9.11 -3.96
CA HIS A 61 9.29 9.60 -5.05
C HIS A 61 8.87 9.09 -6.43
N SER A 62 7.81 8.33 -6.49
CA SER A 62 7.26 7.76 -7.72
C SER A 62 5.77 8.02 -7.78
N ASP A 63 5.20 7.89 -8.97
CA ASP A 63 3.75 7.96 -9.12
C ASP A 63 3.10 6.76 -8.44
N GLU A 64 1.94 6.98 -7.84
CA GLU A 64 1.14 5.94 -7.24
C GLU A 64 -0.26 5.95 -7.84
N LEU A 65 -0.76 4.75 -8.18
CA LEU A 65 -2.14 4.56 -8.57
C LEU A 65 -2.87 3.85 -7.44
N TRP A 66 -3.91 4.49 -6.92
CA TRP A 66 -4.75 3.94 -5.87
C TRP A 66 -6.05 3.45 -6.46
N ILE A 67 -6.37 2.18 -6.21
CA ILE A 67 -7.62 1.56 -6.67
C ILE A 67 -8.39 1.13 -5.43
N TRP A 68 -9.53 1.78 -5.20
CA TRP A 68 -10.39 1.41 -4.09
C TRP A 68 -11.16 0.14 -4.44
N SER A 69 -11.11 -0.82 -3.54
CA SER A 69 -11.77 -2.12 -3.73
C SER A 69 -12.82 -2.41 -2.66
N GLY A 70 -13.10 -1.43 -1.77
CA GLY A 70 -14.02 -1.62 -0.65
C GLY A 70 -13.46 -2.58 0.39
N PRO A 71 -14.26 -2.95 1.43
CA PRO A 71 -15.48 -2.25 1.81
C PRO A 71 -15.17 -0.96 2.57
N GLY A 72 -16.18 -0.13 2.73
CA GLY A 72 -16.08 1.12 3.46
C GLY A 72 -15.48 2.25 2.65
N ALA A 73 -15.38 3.42 3.26
CA ALA A 73 -14.83 4.61 2.63
C ALA A 73 -13.34 4.75 2.95
N LEU A 74 -12.61 5.30 2.00
CA LEU A 74 -11.19 5.62 2.15
C LEU A 74 -10.98 7.07 1.75
N GLU A 75 -10.29 7.82 2.59
CA GLU A 75 -9.88 9.19 2.28
C GLU A 75 -8.38 9.20 1.96
N VAL A 76 -8.01 9.92 0.91
CA VAL A 76 -6.61 10.14 0.54
C VAL A 76 -6.32 11.63 0.65
N HIS A 77 -5.33 11.98 1.44
CA HIS A 77 -4.91 13.36 1.65
C HIS A 77 -3.59 13.58 0.92
N LEU A 78 -3.53 14.65 0.14
CA LEU A 78 -2.35 15.03 -0.63
C LEU A 78 -1.87 16.38 -0.13
N GLY A 79 -0.54 16.55 -0.10
CA GLY A 79 0.03 17.81 0.29
C GLY A 79 1.45 17.67 0.75
N GLY A 80 1.94 18.74 1.31
CA GLY A 80 3.30 18.69 1.82
C GLY A 80 3.80 20.02 2.27
#